data_5ffdc930c96257f79e8dc8f7a16ff459
#
_entry.id   5ffdc930c96257f79e8dc8f7a16ff459
#
_cell.length_a   1.000
_cell.length_b   1.000
_cell.length_c   1.000
_cell.angle_alpha   90.00
_cell.angle_beta   90.00
_cell.angle_gamma   90.00
#
_symmetry.space_group_name_H-M   'P 1'
#
loop_
_entity.id
_entity.type
_entity.pdbx_description
1 polymer ?
#
loop_
_entity_poly.entity_id
_entity_poly.type
_entity_poly.pdbx_seq_one_letter_code
_entity_poly.pdbx_strand_id
1 'polypeptide(L)'
;SWPVKRLHVKEFQPLVFWGKDQILTQSGRLLKFKTKENLKLVNIEANRNNIDLVLRYFFELNQILKGSNLVLNRILIEDFDLMTLEDNSGLRFHMNKSKIENQLENLKTFLKSEYFYTIKDTFSYLDLRYQNKGAIGFRD
;
A
#
# COMPACT_ATOMS: atom_id res chain seq x y z
N SER A 1 -35.10 -12.64 3.05
CA SER A 1 -34.18 -12.29 1.99
C SER A 1 -33.66 -10.85 2.11
N TRP A 2 -34.48 -9.92 2.56
CA TRP A 2 -34.09 -8.55 2.76
C TRP A 2 -32.90 -8.37 3.70
N PRO A 3 -32.94 -8.91 4.93
CA PRO A 3 -31.83 -8.79 5.85
C PRO A 3 -30.55 -9.43 5.31
N VAL A 4 -30.69 -10.53 4.58
CA VAL A 4 -29.57 -11.25 4.00
C VAL A 4 -28.85 -10.39 2.96
N LYS A 5 -29.60 -9.70 2.11
CA LYS A 5 -29.00 -8.81 1.11
C LYS A 5 -28.20 -7.66 1.75
N ARG A 6 -28.74 -7.07 2.83
CA ARG A 6 -28.03 -6.00 3.53
C ARG A 6 -26.74 -6.48 4.18
N LEU A 7 -26.76 -7.66 4.78
CA LEU A 7 -25.58 -8.27 5.36
C LEU A 7 -24.52 -8.54 4.29
N HIS A 8 -24.93 -9.03 3.13
CA HIS A 8 -24.02 -9.28 2.03
C HIS A 8 -23.35 -8.00 1.53
N VAL A 9 -24.09 -6.92 1.40
CA VAL A 9 -23.53 -5.63 0.97
C VAL A 9 -22.43 -5.16 1.92
N LYS A 10 -22.63 -5.31 3.24
CA LYS A 10 -21.60 -4.94 4.22
C LYS A 10 -20.39 -5.86 4.15
N GLU A 11 -20.62 -7.17 3.96
CA GLU A 11 -19.53 -8.13 3.88
C GLU A 11 -18.68 -7.96 2.62
N PHE A 12 -19.25 -7.43 1.56
CA PHE A 12 -18.58 -7.30 0.27
C PHE A 12 -18.02 -5.90 0.03
N GLN A 13 -17.72 -5.14 1.08
CA GLN A 13 -17.01 -3.89 0.89
C GLN A 13 -15.54 -4.18 0.56
N PRO A 14 -15.13 -3.97 -0.69
CA PRO A 14 -13.76 -4.27 -1.09
C PRO A 14 -12.79 -3.23 -0.52
N LEU A 15 -11.63 -3.70 -0.10
CA LEU A 15 -10.57 -2.84 0.38
C LEU A 15 -9.44 -2.75 -0.65
N VAL A 16 -8.93 -3.90 -1.07
CA VAL A 16 -7.80 -4.01 -2.01
C VAL A 16 -7.95 -5.28 -2.85
N PHE A 17 -7.27 -5.29 -4.00
CA PHE A 17 -7.06 -6.56 -4.71
C PHE A 17 -5.96 -7.34 -3.98
N TRP A 18 -6.13 -8.66 -3.96
CA TRP A 18 -5.17 -9.56 -3.32
C TRP A 18 -4.72 -10.62 -4.33
N GLY A 19 -3.47 -10.51 -4.78
CA GLY A 19 -2.99 -11.39 -5.82
C GLY A 19 -3.71 -11.15 -7.14
N LYS A 20 -3.86 -12.21 -7.93
CA LYS A 20 -4.41 -12.10 -9.27
C LYS A 20 -5.93 -12.12 -9.34
N ASP A 21 -6.58 -12.83 -8.41
CA ASP A 21 -7.99 -13.17 -8.56
C ASP A 21 -8.81 -13.02 -7.28
N GLN A 22 -8.27 -12.34 -6.26
CA GLN A 22 -8.99 -12.17 -5.00
C GLN A 22 -9.12 -10.70 -4.62
N ILE A 23 -10.14 -10.43 -3.82
CA ILE A 23 -10.36 -9.14 -3.17
C ILE A 23 -10.30 -9.38 -1.67
N LEU A 24 -9.57 -8.53 -0.96
CA LEU A 24 -9.66 -8.47 0.50
C LEU A 24 -10.74 -7.47 0.86
N THR A 25 -11.72 -7.91 1.64
CA THR A 25 -12.78 -7.03 2.12
C THR A 25 -12.33 -6.27 3.37
N GLN A 26 -13.07 -5.23 3.71
CA GLN A 26 -12.81 -4.45 4.93
C GLN A 26 -12.96 -5.28 6.21
N SER A 27 -13.72 -6.38 6.15
CA SER A 27 -13.88 -7.29 7.28
C SER A 27 -12.77 -8.35 7.35
N GLY A 28 -11.83 -8.36 6.41
CA GLY A 28 -10.71 -9.29 6.42
C GLY A 28 -10.94 -10.60 5.70
N ARG A 29 -11.94 -10.69 4.85
CA ARG A 29 -12.24 -11.90 4.07
C ARG A 29 -11.64 -11.80 2.67
N LEU A 30 -11.11 -12.91 2.18
CA LEU A 30 -10.68 -13.04 0.79
C LEU A 30 -11.78 -13.65 -0.04
N LEU A 31 -12.14 -12.97 -1.12
CA LEU A 31 -13.19 -13.41 -2.03
C LEU A 31 -12.63 -13.43 -3.45
N LYS A 32 -13.00 -14.47 -4.21
CA LYS A 32 -12.61 -14.53 -5.62
C LYS A 32 -13.47 -13.61 -6.45
N PHE A 33 -12.88 -13.06 -7.50
CA PHE A 33 -13.62 -12.26 -8.48
C PHE A 33 -13.21 -12.69 -9.89
N LYS A 34 -14.07 -12.41 -10.86
CA LYS A 34 -13.82 -12.81 -12.25
C LYS A 34 -13.13 -11.75 -13.08
N THR A 35 -13.35 -10.47 -12.77
CA THR A 35 -12.82 -9.38 -13.55
C THR A 35 -12.56 -8.17 -12.65
N LYS A 36 -11.50 -7.43 -12.95
CA LYS A 36 -11.17 -6.17 -12.26
C LYS A 36 -11.88 -4.97 -12.86
N GLU A 37 -12.72 -5.18 -13.87
CA GLU A 37 -13.47 -4.09 -14.50
C GLU A 37 -14.31 -3.34 -13.46
N ASN A 38 -14.33 -2.03 -13.59
CA ASN A 38 -15.10 -1.12 -12.74
C ASN A 38 -14.64 -0.99 -11.30
N LEU A 39 -13.53 -1.63 -10.93
CA LEU A 39 -12.95 -1.48 -9.59
C LEU A 39 -11.57 -0.86 -9.71
N LYS A 40 -11.36 0.21 -8.94
CA LYS A 40 -10.06 0.87 -8.84
C LYS A 40 -9.54 0.69 -7.42
N LEU A 41 -8.87 -0.41 -7.20
CA LEU A 41 -8.31 -0.76 -5.89
C LEU A 41 -6.80 -0.91 -6.00
N VAL A 42 -6.12 -0.72 -4.88
CA VAL A 42 -4.70 -0.99 -4.78
C VAL A 42 -4.47 -2.49 -4.86
N ASN A 43 -3.40 -2.89 -5.54
CA ASN A 43 -3.02 -4.30 -5.68
C ASN A 43 -2.06 -4.71 -4.57
N ILE A 44 -2.42 -5.75 -3.83
CA ILE A 44 -1.55 -6.32 -2.81
C ILE A 44 -1.00 -7.65 -3.30
N GLU A 45 0.31 -7.80 -3.24
CA GLU A 45 0.99 -9.07 -3.51
C GLU A 45 1.63 -9.53 -2.21
N ALA A 46 1.05 -10.53 -1.57
CA ALA A 46 1.49 -10.98 -0.24
C ALA A 46 0.91 -12.34 0.09
N ASN A 47 1.52 -13.01 1.05
CA ASN A 47 0.94 -14.20 1.66
C ASN A 47 -0.21 -13.82 2.59
N ARG A 48 -1.13 -14.75 2.78
CA ARG A 48 -2.34 -14.54 3.60
C ARG A 48 -2.04 -14.16 5.04
N ASN A 49 -0.90 -14.54 5.56
CA ASN A 49 -0.50 -14.18 6.92
C ASN A 49 -0.25 -12.67 7.10
N ASN A 50 -0.26 -11.90 6.00
CA ASN A 50 -0.12 -10.45 6.04
C ASN A 50 -1.46 -9.70 5.99
N ILE A 51 -2.59 -10.41 6.05
CA ILE A 51 -3.91 -9.78 5.99
C ILE A 51 -4.09 -8.79 7.15
N ASP A 52 -3.75 -9.19 8.37
CA ASP A 52 -3.89 -8.32 9.54
C ASP A 52 -3.04 -7.06 9.41
N LEU A 53 -1.84 -7.19 8.87
CA LEU A 53 -0.96 -6.05 8.64
C LEU A 53 -1.59 -5.08 7.65
N VAL A 54 -2.15 -5.58 6.56
CA VAL A 54 -2.81 -4.74 5.56
C VAL A 54 -4.05 -4.07 6.15
N LEU A 55 -4.89 -4.80 6.86
CA LEU A 55 -6.07 -4.22 7.50
C LEU A 55 -5.70 -3.10 8.46
N ARG A 56 -4.59 -3.25 9.16
CA ARG A 56 -4.16 -2.28 10.17
C ARG A 56 -3.58 -1.00 9.55
N TYR A 57 -2.79 -1.12 8.48
CA TYR A 57 -1.99 -0.01 7.99
C TYR A 57 -2.38 0.53 6.62
N PHE A 58 -3.20 -0.19 5.85
CA PHE A 58 -3.47 0.21 4.48
C PHE A 58 -4.05 1.62 4.38
N PHE A 59 -5.05 1.92 5.20
CA PHE A 59 -5.70 3.23 5.15
C PHE A 59 -4.69 4.36 5.38
N GLU A 60 -3.86 4.21 6.39
CA GLU A 60 -2.86 5.23 6.72
C GLU A 60 -1.81 5.38 5.62
N LEU A 61 -1.30 4.26 5.09
CA LEU A 61 -0.35 4.29 3.98
C LEU A 61 -0.93 5.02 2.77
N ASN A 62 -2.16 4.70 2.43
CA ASN A 62 -2.84 5.31 1.30
C ASN A 62 -3.02 6.82 1.50
N GLN A 63 -3.40 7.23 2.71
CA GLN A 63 -3.58 8.64 3.04
C GLN A 63 -2.28 9.42 3.00
N ILE A 64 -1.18 8.83 3.45
CA ILE A 64 0.12 9.47 3.43
C ILE A 64 0.55 9.80 1.99
N LEU A 65 0.44 8.83 1.09
CA LEU A 65 0.79 9.06 -0.31
C LEU A 65 -0.15 10.09 -0.95
N LYS A 66 -1.44 9.94 -0.71
CA LYS A 66 -2.44 10.84 -1.26
C LYS A 66 -2.21 12.29 -0.82
N GLY A 67 -1.78 12.49 0.41
CA GLY A 67 -1.46 13.81 0.95
C GLY A 67 -0.32 14.51 0.22
N SER A 68 0.48 13.78 -0.53
CA SER A 68 1.57 14.30 -1.34
C SER A 68 1.31 14.17 -2.85
N ASN A 69 0.04 14.02 -3.21
CA ASN A 69 -0.43 13.87 -4.61
C ASN A 69 0.15 12.63 -5.31
N LEU A 70 0.45 11.60 -4.53
CA LEU A 70 0.85 10.31 -5.06
C LEU A 70 -0.34 9.35 -5.00
N VAL A 71 -0.43 8.46 -5.97
CA VAL A 71 -1.50 7.47 -6.03
C VAL A 71 -0.88 6.10 -5.79
N LEU A 72 -1.19 5.51 -4.62
CA LEU A 72 -0.73 4.17 -4.30
C LEU A 72 -1.35 3.17 -5.27
N ASN A 73 -0.53 2.40 -5.94
CA ASN A 73 -0.95 1.44 -6.95
C ASN A 73 -0.78 0.00 -6.48
N ARG A 74 0.31 -0.30 -5.80
CA ARG A 74 0.66 -1.65 -5.42
C ARG A 74 1.42 -1.68 -4.10
N ILE A 75 1.18 -2.74 -3.31
CA ILE A 75 2.00 -3.06 -2.13
C ILE A 75 2.48 -4.49 -2.29
N LEU A 76 3.79 -4.67 -2.27
CA LEU A 76 4.42 -5.97 -2.29
C LEU A 76 4.95 -6.27 -0.88
N ILE A 77 4.49 -7.36 -0.29
CA ILE A 77 4.92 -7.76 1.05
C ILE A 77 5.62 -9.10 0.94
N GLU A 78 6.91 -9.09 1.17
CA GLU A 78 7.76 -10.27 1.02
C GLU A 78 8.04 -10.93 2.36
N ASP A 79 8.57 -12.16 2.31
CA ASP A 79 8.73 -12.99 3.52
C ASP A 79 9.85 -12.51 4.45
N PHE A 80 10.80 -11.73 3.95
CA PHE A 80 11.99 -11.33 4.71
C PHE A 80 11.88 -9.90 5.23
N ASP A 81 10.77 -9.58 5.89
CA ASP A 81 10.55 -8.29 6.54
C ASP A 81 10.57 -7.09 5.58
N LEU A 82 10.39 -7.34 4.30
CA LEU A 82 10.38 -6.27 3.29
C LEU A 82 8.95 -5.98 2.82
N MET A 83 8.60 -4.72 2.83
CA MET A 83 7.36 -4.22 2.24
C MET A 83 7.70 -3.08 1.29
N THR A 84 7.18 -3.12 0.08
CA THR A 84 7.40 -2.09 -0.92
C THR A 84 6.07 -1.47 -1.33
N LEU A 85 5.99 -0.15 -1.21
CA LEU A 85 4.87 0.62 -1.75
C LEU A 85 5.28 1.12 -3.13
N GLU A 86 4.37 1.05 -4.09
CA GLU A 86 4.62 1.55 -5.43
C GLU A 86 3.46 2.45 -5.86
N ASP A 87 3.78 3.65 -6.33
CA ASP A 87 2.76 4.54 -6.85
C ASP A 87 2.48 4.24 -8.33
N ASN A 88 1.52 4.95 -8.92
CA ASN A 88 1.13 4.70 -10.30
C ASN A 88 2.17 5.15 -11.34
N SER A 89 3.20 5.88 -10.93
CA SER A 89 4.31 6.27 -11.82
C SER A 89 5.50 5.31 -11.72
N GLY A 90 5.43 4.32 -10.83
CA GLY A 90 6.51 3.38 -10.59
C GLY A 90 7.48 3.78 -9.50
N LEU A 91 7.21 4.85 -8.79
CA LEU A 91 8.01 5.29 -7.65
C LEU A 91 7.82 4.32 -6.50
N ARG A 92 8.91 3.88 -5.86
CA ARG A 92 8.87 2.86 -4.82
C ARG A 92 9.40 3.34 -3.49
N PHE A 93 8.78 2.84 -2.42
CA PHE A 93 9.19 3.10 -1.05
C PHE A 93 9.35 1.75 -0.34
N HIS A 94 10.58 1.45 0.10
CA HIS A 94 10.89 0.20 0.79
C HIS A 94 10.87 0.39 2.29
N MET A 95 10.21 -0.52 2.98
CA MET A 95 10.02 -0.47 4.43
C MET A 95 10.23 -1.85 5.05
N ASN A 96 10.51 -1.89 6.34
CA ASN A 96 10.44 -3.12 7.11
C ASN A 96 9.04 -3.32 7.68
N LYS A 97 8.48 -4.51 7.53
CA LYS A 97 7.18 -4.83 8.15
C LYS A 97 7.24 -4.64 9.67
N SER A 98 8.35 -5.03 10.27
CA SER A 98 8.52 -4.97 11.73
C SER A 98 8.69 -3.56 12.28
N LYS A 99 8.93 -2.57 11.41
CA LYS A 99 9.21 -1.19 11.83
C LYS A 99 8.28 -0.19 11.16
N ILE A 100 7.09 -0.63 10.79
CA ILE A 100 6.16 0.21 10.02
C ILE A 100 5.89 1.54 10.72
N GLU A 101 5.61 1.54 12.01
CA GLU A 101 5.20 2.76 12.71
C GLU A 101 6.27 3.84 12.65
N ASN A 102 7.52 3.49 12.93
CA ASN A 102 8.63 4.45 12.83
C ASN A 102 8.85 4.90 11.40
N GLN A 103 8.81 3.97 10.47
CA GLN A 103 9.08 4.27 9.07
C GLN A 103 7.95 5.06 8.41
N LEU A 104 6.71 4.91 8.88
CA LEU A 104 5.60 5.77 8.45
C LEU A 104 5.87 7.23 8.79
N GLU A 105 6.37 7.50 9.98
CA GLU A 105 6.71 8.87 10.37
C GLU A 105 7.84 9.42 9.50
N ASN A 106 8.86 8.60 9.23
CA ASN A 106 9.94 8.99 8.33
C ASN A 106 9.44 9.26 6.92
N LEU A 107 8.52 8.44 6.44
CA LEU A 107 7.91 8.64 5.11
C LEU A 107 7.12 9.94 5.06
N LYS A 108 6.30 10.22 6.08
CA LYS A 108 5.57 11.48 6.16
C LYS A 108 6.50 12.68 6.11
N THR A 109 7.56 12.65 6.91
CA THR A 109 8.54 13.73 6.97
C THR A 109 9.21 13.92 5.62
N PHE A 110 9.63 12.83 4.98
CA PHE A 110 10.26 12.91 3.67
C PHE A 110 9.33 13.52 2.63
N LEU A 111 8.10 13.04 2.56
CA LEU A 111 7.14 13.50 1.54
C LEU A 111 6.72 14.95 1.72
N LYS A 112 6.84 15.50 2.93
CA LYS A 112 6.56 16.91 3.21
C LYS A 112 7.78 17.80 3.05
N SER A 113 8.96 17.25 2.79
CA SER A 113 10.19 18.01 2.71
C SER A 113 10.32 18.75 1.37
N GLU A 114 11.03 19.84 1.40
CA GLU A 114 11.40 20.57 0.17
C GLU A 114 12.27 19.70 -0.73
N TYR A 115 13.08 18.85 -0.13
CA TYR A 115 13.95 17.95 -0.86
C TYR A 115 13.15 17.00 -1.75
N PHE A 116 12.10 16.38 -1.21
CA PHE A 116 11.22 15.54 -2.02
C PHE A 116 10.63 16.32 -3.18
N TYR A 117 10.12 17.50 -2.92
CA TYR A 117 9.53 18.34 -3.96
C TYR A 117 10.53 18.60 -5.08
N THR A 118 11.80 18.78 -4.74
CA THR A 118 12.86 19.04 -5.70
C THR A 118 13.20 17.82 -6.56
N ILE A 119 13.19 16.61 -5.97
CA ILE A 119 13.69 15.41 -6.66
C ILE A 119 12.59 14.48 -7.13
N LYS A 120 11.32 14.78 -6.85
CA LYS A 120 10.20 13.84 -7.05
C LYS A 120 10.10 13.26 -8.46
N ASP A 121 10.56 13.97 -9.48
CA ASP A 121 10.50 13.51 -10.86
C ASP A 121 11.78 12.79 -11.30
N THR A 122 12.76 12.70 -10.44
CA THR A 122 14.09 12.17 -10.79
C THR A 122 14.48 10.91 -10.02
N PHE A 123 13.89 10.66 -8.85
CA PHE A 123 14.25 9.46 -8.09
C PHE A 123 13.30 8.31 -8.41
N SER A 124 13.78 7.09 -8.24
CA SER A 124 12.99 5.89 -8.52
C SER A 124 12.58 5.14 -7.25
N TYR A 125 13.35 5.26 -6.19
CA TYR A 125 12.97 4.64 -4.93
C TYR A 125 13.59 5.36 -3.72
N LEU A 126 12.92 5.22 -2.58
CA LEU A 126 13.42 5.60 -1.27
C LEU A 126 13.42 4.35 -0.40
N ASP A 127 14.55 4.03 0.22
CA ASP A 127 14.65 2.90 1.12
C ASP A 127 14.68 3.39 2.58
N LEU A 128 13.55 3.22 3.26
CA LEU A 128 13.38 3.67 4.64
C LEU A 128 13.94 2.68 5.66
N ARG A 129 14.46 1.55 5.22
CA ARG A 129 15.02 0.53 6.12
C ARG A 129 16.35 0.95 6.72
N TYR A 130 17.05 1.88 6.08
CA TYR A 130 18.29 2.43 6.60
C TYR A 130 17.98 3.54 7.60
N GLN A 131 18.59 3.45 8.78
CA GLN A 131 18.29 4.34 9.89
C GLN A 131 18.45 5.81 9.51
N ASN A 132 17.45 6.61 9.86
CA ASN A 132 17.44 8.07 9.85
C ASN A 132 17.65 8.76 8.50
N LYS A 133 18.22 8.13 7.48
CA LYS A 133 18.58 8.82 6.23
C LYS A 133 17.86 8.29 5.00
N GLY A 134 17.41 7.04 5.03
CA GLY A 134 16.92 6.41 3.82
C GLY A 134 17.99 6.38 2.73
N ALA A 135 17.90 5.41 1.83
CA ALA A 135 18.73 5.36 0.63
C ALA A 135 17.84 5.74 -0.56
N ILE A 136 18.32 6.63 -1.41
CA ILE A 136 17.57 7.13 -2.56
C ILE A 136 18.21 6.62 -3.83
N GLY A 137 17.41 5.96 -4.69
CA GLY A 137 17.84 5.58 -6.01
C GLY A 137 17.25 6.53 -7.05
N PHE A 138 18.08 6.98 -7.97
CA PHE A 138 17.67 7.90 -9.01
C PHE A 138 17.44 7.18 -10.33
N ARG A 139 16.62 7.77 -11.18
CA ARG A 139 16.40 7.28 -12.54
C ARG A 139 17.64 7.57 -13.38
N ASP A 140 17.96 6.64 -14.26
CA ASP A 140 19.07 6.80 -15.22
C ASP A 140 18.76 7.83 -16.30
#